data_d65a9290935ede4fea0ebcf5475c926c
#
_entry.id   d65a9290935ede4fea0ebcf5475c926c
#
_cell.length_a   1.000
_cell.length_b   1.000
_cell.length_c   1.000
_cell.angle_alpha   90.00
_cell.angle_beta   90.00
_cell.angle_gamma   90.00
#
_symmetry.space_group_name_H-M   'P 1'
#
loop_
_entity.id
_entity.type
_entity.pdbx_description
1 polymer ?
#
loop_
_entity_poly.entity_id
_entity_poly.type
_entity_poly.pdbx_seq_one_letter_code
_entity_poly.pdbx_strand_id
1 'polypeptide(L)'
;MNLFKSNQRAKGGVFSNIVVDIHSHILPEVDDGPKSWDVSVAMCQAAAADGITHMVATPHANDRYHYDREYLQGLVNHLQERVGDALKIGLGCDFHLSIDNIRDAIAHPTACGYCVPRFPETVKNPAFLNE
;
A
#
# COMPACT_ATOMS: atom_id res chain seq x y z
N MET A 1 -15.19 39.73 -2.13
CA MET A 1 -15.92 38.81 -3.01
C MET A 1 -15.48 37.40 -2.67
N ASN A 2 -16.24 36.73 -1.74
CA ASN A 2 -15.90 35.41 -1.17
C ASN A 2 -16.41 34.32 -2.11
N LEU A 3 -15.51 33.56 -2.73
CA LEU A 3 -15.81 32.46 -3.67
C LEU A 3 -15.44 31.07 -3.14
N PHE A 4 -15.58 30.85 -1.82
CA PHE A 4 -15.56 29.50 -1.26
C PHE A 4 -16.90 29.25 -0.56
N LYS A 5 -17.92 28.89 -1.35
CA LYS A 5 -19.13 28.29 -0.80
C LYS A 5 -18.79 26.86 -0.38
N SER A 6 -18.90 26.63 0.93
CA SER A 6 -18.88 25.33 1.56
C SER A 6 -19.81 24.38 0.82
N ASN A 7 -19.25 23.31 0.25
CA ASN A 7 -20.02 22.21 -0.30
C ASN A 7 -20.72 21.49 0.85
N GLN A 8 -22.03 21.73 0.99
CA GLN A 8 -22.86 20.99 1.95
C GLN A 8 -22.89 19.53 1.50
N ARG A 9 -22.30 18.65 2.33
CA ARG A 9 -22.40 17.20 2.15
C ARG A 9 -23.88 16.80 2.16
N ALA A 10 -24.31 16.15 1.10
CA ALA A 10 -25.63 15.55 0.99
C ALA A 10 -25.81 14.53 2.12
N LYS A 11 -26.81 14.76 2.98
CA LYS A 11 -27.28 13.79 3.97
C LYS A 11 -28.09 12.72 3.20
N GLY A 12 -27.55 11.54 3.07
CA GLY A 12 -28.33 10.41 2.52
C GLY A 12 -27.47 9.30 1.96
N GLY A 13 -27.15 8.29 2.77
CA GLY A 13 -26.54 7.04 2.35
C GLY A 13 -25.58 6.50 3.41
N VAL A 14 -25.82 5.27 3.83
CA VAL A 14 -25.03 4.52 4.83
C VAL A 14 -23.66 4.07 4.25
N PHE A 15 -23.10 4.81 3.33
CA PHE A 15 -21.71 4.64 2.94
C PHE A 15 -20.89 5.65 3.75
N SER A 16 -20.36 5.22 4.90
CA SER A 16 -19.21 5.90 5.49
C SER A 16 -18.19 6.07 4.34
N ASN A 17 -17.63 7.26 4.18
CA ASN A 17 -16.66 7.54 3.14
C ASN A 17 -15.41 6.67 3.38
N ILE A 18 -15.41 5.48 2.82
CA ILE A 18 -14.24 4.59 2.82
C ILE A 18 -13.34 5.11 1.71
N VAL A 19 -12.15 5.56 2.09
CA VAL A 19 -11.07 5.97 1.19
C VAL A 19 -9.92 5.03 1.43
N VAL A 20 -9.50 4.34 0.38
CA VAL A 20 -8.45 3.31 0.45
C VAL A 20 -7.24 3.76 -0.36
N ASP A 21 -6.09 3.82 0.29
CA ASP A 21 -4.79 3.87 -0.38
C ASP A 21 -4.31 2.43 -0.59
N ILE A 22 -4.18 2.03 -1.85
CA ILE A 22 -3.87 0.65 -2.23
C ILE A 22 -2.39 0.43 -2.55
N HIS A 23 -1.54 1.45 -2.46
CA HIS A 23 -0.12 1.32 -2.74
C HIS A 23 0.69 2.27 -1.86
N SER A 24 1.36 1.72 -0.84
CA SER A 24 2.16 2.51 0.09
C SER A 24 3.32 1.71 0.68
N HIS A 25 4.47 2.39 0.84
CA HIS A 25 5.67 1.84 1.49
C HIS A 25 5.75 2.43 2.90
N ILE A 26 4.95 1.90 3.83
CA ILE A 26 4.80 2.43 5.19
C ILE A 26 5.45 1.57 6.27
N LEU A 27 5.95 0.37 5.91
CA LEU A 27 6.62 -0.49 6.88
C LEU A 27 8.07 -0.04 7.09
N PRO A 28 8.56 0.03 8.34
CA PRO A 28 9.89 0.52 8.60
C PRO A 28 10.96 -0.51 8.24
N GLU A 29 12.04 -0.06 7.61
CA GLU A 29 13.29 -0.82 7.37
C GLU A 29 13.14 -2.10 6.54
N VAL A 30 12.06 -2.24 5.76
CA VAL A 30 11.85 -3.42 4.91
C VAL A 30 12.27 -3.18 3.45
N ASP A 31 12.18 -1.93 3.00
CA ASP A 31 12.53 -1.54 1.63
C ASP A 31 13.08 -0.09 1.57
N ASP A 32 12.78 0.65 0.52
CA ASP A 32 13.17 2.05 0.38
C ASP A 32 12.24 3.04 1.09
N GLY A 33 11.22 2.56 1.79
CA GLY A 33 10.30 3.32 2.61
C GLY A 33 10.92 3.90 3.90
N PRO A 34 10.13 4.07 4.97
CA PRO A 34 10.56 4.72 6.22
C PRO A 34 11.72 3.98 6.89
N LYS A 35 12.57 4.75 7.58
CA LYS A 35 13.76 4.22 8.27
C LYS A 35 13.54 4.05 9.79
N SER A 36 12.34 4.33 10.27
CA SER A 36 11.97 4.13 11.68
C SER A 36 10.47 4.00 11.88
N TRP A 37 10.10 3.44 13.02
CA TRP A 37 8.71 3.35 13.45
C TRP A 37 8.02 4.70 13.59
N ASP A 38 8.73 5.73 14.06
CA ASP A 38 8.16 7.07 14.24
C ASP A 38 7.78 7.70 12.89
N VAL A 39 8.59 7.48 11.86
CA VAL A 39 8.27 7.93 10.49
C VAL A 39 7.07 7.17 9.94
N SER A 40 7.03 5.84 10.10
CA SER A 40 5.88 5.01 9.68
C SER A 40 4.57 5.48 10.33
N VAL A 41 4.58 5.71 11.63
CA VAL A 41 3.41 6.21 12.38
C VAL A 41 3.00 7.60 11.88
N ALA A 42 3.97 8.51 11.68
CA ALA A 42 3.69 9.86 11.18
C ALA A 42 3.06 9.83 9.77
N MET A 43 3.52 8.94 8.88
CA MET A 43 2.92 8.74 7.55
C MET A 43 1.46 8.29 7.66
N CYS A 44 1.17 7.31 8.51
CA CYS A 44 -0.19 6.83 8.74
C CYS A 44 -1.09 7.92 9.33
N GLN A 45 -0.59 8.71 10.28
CA GLN A 45 -1.33 9.82 10.88
C GLN A 45 -1.65 10.92 9.87
N ALA A 46 -0.69 11.26 9.00
CA ALA A 46 -0.90 12.23 7.93
C ALA A 46 -1.97 11.73 6.95
N ALA A 47 -1.91 10.48 6.54
CA ALA A 47 -2.90 9.86 5.65
C ALA A 47 -4.31 9.88 6.28
N ALA A 48 -4.42 9.53 7.57
CA ALA A 48 -5.69 9.59 8.30
C ALA A 48 -6.23 11.03 8.39
N ALA A 49 -5.37 12.02 8.62
CA ALA A 49 -5.74 13.44 8.65
C ALA A 49 -6.27 13.93 7.28
N ASP A 50 -5.75 13.39 6.18
CA ASP A 50 -6.22 13.66 4.81
C ASP A 50 -7.51 12.90 4.45
N GLY A 51 -8.01 12.03 5.36
CA GLY A 51 -9.29 11.33 5.19
C GLY A 51 -9.17 9.91 4.63
N ILE A 52 -7.96 9.37 4.51
CA ILE A 52 -7.75 7.95 4.19
C ILE A 52 -8.18 7.12 5.40
N THR A 53 -8.99 6.10 5.15
CA THR A 53 -9.54 5.21 6.18
C THR A 53 -8.88 3.84 6.21
N HIS A 54 -8.36 3.40 5.06
CA HIS A 54 -7.68 2.12 4.89
C HIS A 54 -6.43 2.33 4.06
N MET A 55 -5.36 1.66 4.41
CA MET A 55 -4.09 1.70 3.70
C MET A 55 -3.53 0.29 3.53
N VAL A 56 -3.04 -0.01 2.34
CA VAL A 56 -2.36 -1.29 2.06
C VAL A 56 -0.86 -1.04 2.03
N ALA A 57 -0.15 -1.63 2.99
CA ALA A 57 1.30 -1.67 2.97
C ALA A 57 1.75 -2.61 1.85
N THR A 58 2.43 -2.09 0.85
CA THR A 58 2.89 -2.84 -0.32
C THR A 58 4.42 -2.81 -0.42
N PRO A 59 5.15 -3.48 0.49
CA PRO A 59 6.59 -3.53 0.38
C PRO A 59 7.04 -4.17 -0.93
N HIS A 60 8.21 -3.79 -1.41
CA HIS A 60 8.80 -4.40 -2.59
C HIS A 60 9.07 -5.90 -2.39
N ALA A 61 8.82 -6.67 -3.46
CA ALA A 61 9.25 -8.06 -3.58
C ALA A 61 10.02 -8.23 -4.89
N ASN A 62 11.35 -8.29 -4.81
CA ASN A 62 12.24 -8.40 -5.95
C ASN A 62 13.58 -9.02 -5.52
N ASP A 63 14.58 -9.03 -6.39
CA ASP A 63 15.90 -9.61 -6.11
C ASP A 63 16.65 -8.93 -4.95
N ARG A 64 16.29 -7.69 -4.63
CA ARG A 64 16.91 -6.92 -3.55
C ARG A 64 16.13 -7.03 -2.24
N TYR A 65 14.81 -7.13 -2.31
CA TYR A 65 13.91 -7.12 -1.16
C TYR A 65 13.12 -8.42 -1.11
N HIS A 66 13.45 -9.24 -0.11
CA HIS A 66 12.78 -10.52 0.09
C HIS A 66 11.41 -10.32 0.74
N TYR A 67 10.38 -10.96 0.18
CA TYR A 67 9.03 -10.93 0.72
C TYR A 67 8.79 -12.13 1.63
N ASP A 68 8.89 -11.90 2.94
CA ASP A 68 8.48 -12.86 3.97
C ASP A 68 7.10 -12.42 4.54
N ARG A 69 6.06 -13.13 4.14
CA ARG A 69 4.68 -12.78 4.51
C ARG A 69 4.44 -12.77 6.01
N GLU A 70 4.97 -13.74 6.74
CA GLU A 70 4.74 -13.87 8.18
C GLU A 70 5.42 -12.74 8.94
N TYR A 71 6.66 -12.47 8.60
CA TYR A 71 7.42 -11.34 9.14
C TYR A 71 6.74 -10.00 8.84
N LEU A 72 6.38 -9.76 7.59
CA LEU A 72 5.74 -8.50 7.17
C LEU A 72 4.36 -8.30 7.81
N GLN A 73 3.58 -9.38 7.97
CA GLN A 73 2.30 -9.32 8.69
C GLN A 73 2.51 -8.96 10.16
N GLY A 74 3.57 -9.46 10.79
CA GLY A 74 3.97 -9.07 12.14
C GLY A 74 4.24 -7.57 12.25
N LEU A 75 4.95 -6.98 11.28
CA LEU A 75 5.20 -5.54 11.23
C LEU A 75 3.91 -4.73 11.03
N VAL A 76 3.00 -5.18 10.15
CA VAL A 76 1.69 -4.55 9.94
C VAL A 76 0.89 -4.53 11.24
N ASN A 77 0.83 -5.66 11.96
CA ASN A 77 0.11 -5.76 13.23
C ASN A 77 0.69 -4.78 14.26
N HIS A 78 2.01 -4.71 14.37
CA HIS A 78 2.67 -3.80 15.28
C HIS A 78 2.45 -2.32 14.91
N LEU A 79 2.47 -1.98 13.61
CA LEU A 79 2.15 -0.63 13.15
C LEU A 79 0.68 -0.29 13.42
N GLN A 80 -0.25 -1.24 13.21
CA GLN A 80 -1.67 -1.06 13.51
C GLN A 80 -1.90 -0.75 15.00
N GLU A 81 -1.20 -1.45 15.89
CA GLU A 81 -1.28 -1.18 17.34
C GLU A 81 -0.85 0.24 17.69
N ARG A 82 0.20 0.76 17.05
CA ARG A 82 0.71 2.12 17.26
C ARG A 82 -0.20 3.22 16.69
N VAL A 83 -0.81 2.94 15.56
CA VAL A 83 -1.72 3.89 14.87
C VAL A 83 -3.13 3.86 15.47
N GLY A 84 -3.54 2.76 16.07
CA GLY A 84 -4.88 2.57 16.65
C GLY A 84 -5.97 2.51 15.58
N ASP A 85 -7.15 3.04 15.92
CA ASP A 85 -8.33 2.97 15.07
C ASP A 85 -8.47 4.09 14.04
N ALA A 86 -7.51 5.02 14.00
CA ALA A 86 -7.55 6.14 13.06
C ALA A 86 -7.44 5.70 11.59
N LEU A 87 -6.75 4.60 11.34
CA LEU A 87 -6.48 4.02 10.03
C LEU A 87 -6.46 2.49 10.13
N LYS A 88 -7.01 1.79 9.14
CA LYS A 88 -6.89 0.32 9.04
C LYS A 88 -5.80 -0.02 8.04
N ILE A 89 -4.89 -0.91 8.45
CA ILE A 89 -3.71 -1.26 7.66
C ILE A 89 -3.80 -2.73 7.24
N GLY A 90 -3.70 -2.97 5.93
CA GLY A 90 -3.60 -4.30 5.35
C GLY A 90 -2.20 -4.57 4.78
N LEU A 91 -1.88 -5.83 4.54
CA LEU A 91 -0.65 -6.24 3.86
C LEU A 91 -0.94 -6.57 2.40
N GLY A 92 -0.21 -5.94 1.51
CA GLY A 92 -0.12 -6.25 0.08
C GLY A 92 1.32 -6.48 -0.34
N CYS A 93 1.62 -6.26 -1.61
CA CYS A 93 2.95 -6.44 -2.17
C CYS A 93 3.13 -5.60 -3.43
N ASP A 94 4.23 -4.87 -3.54
CA ASP A 94 4.72 -4.34 -4.81
C ASP A 94 5.67 -5.38 -5.42
N PHE A 95 5.07 -6.28 -6.21
CA PHE A 95 5.74 -7.46 -6.74
C PHE A 95 6.40 -7.16 -8.09
N HIS A 96 7.72 -7.30 -8.15
CA HIS A 96 8.47 -7.20 -9.40
C HIS A 96 8.33 -8.51 -10.18
N LEU A 97 7.45 -8.52 -11.17
CA LEU A 97 7.20 -9.70 -11.99
C LEU A 97 8.41 -10.05 -12.86
N SER A 98 8.93 -11.25 -12.69
CA SER A 98 9.96 -11.86 -13.53
C SER A 98 9.61 -13.32 -13.85
N ILE A 99 10.28 -13.93 -14.82
CA ILE A 99 10.07 -15.35 -15.15
C ILE A 99 10.42 -16.24 -13.96
N ASP A 100 11.42 -15.86 -13.19
CA ASP A 100 11.94 -16.68 -12.09
C ASP A 100 11.04 -16.63 -10.85
N ASN A 101 10.36 -15.50 -10.59
CA ASN A 101 9.57 -15.29 -9.37
C ASN A 101 8.04 -15.40 -9.55
N ILE A 102 7.55 -15.62 -10.77
CA ILE A 102 6.11 -15.74 -11.01
C ILE A 102 5.49 -16.93 -10.25
N ARG A 103 6.26 -17.99 -10.05
CA ARG A 103 5.81 -19.17 -9.29
C ARG A 103 5.64 -18.85 -7.82
N ASP A 104 6.53 -18.02 -7.26
CA ASP A 104 6.46 -17.58 -5.87
C ASP A 104 5.25 -16.69 -5.62
N ALA A 105 4.92 -15.80 -6.58
CA ALA A 105 3.72 -14.98 -6.50
C ALA A 105 2.43 -15.81 -6.45
N ILE A 106 2.39 -16.92 -7.19
CA ILE A 106 1.24 -17.83 -7.22
C ILE A 106 1.17 -18.67 -5.93
N ALA A 107 2.34 -19.13 -5.43
CA ALA A 107 2.42 -19.98 -4.24
C ALA A 107 2.17 -19.21 -2.93
N HIS A 108 2.50 -17.92 -2.90
CA HIS A 108 2.47 -17.09 -1.70
C HIS A 108 1.61 -15.84 -1.89
N PRO A 109 0.28 -15.96 -2.06
CA PRO A 109 -0.59 -14.81 -2.17
C PRO A 109 -0.51 -13.95 -0.90
N THR A 110 -0.61 -12.63 -1.06
CA THR A 110 -0.63 -11.70 0.06
C THR A 110 -1.86 -11.89 0.93
N ALA A 111 -1.79 -11.47 2.19
CA ALA A 111 -2.89 -11.63 3.15
C ALA A 111 -4.21 -10.99 2.70
N CYS A 112 -4.14 -9.89 1.98
CA CYS A 112 -5.31 -9.21 1.42
C CYS A 112 -5.63 -9.64 -0.02
N GLY A 113 -4.90 -10.59 -0.59
CA GLY A 113 -5.04 -11.02 -1.99
C GLY A 113 -4.65 -9.93 -3.00
N TYR A 114 -4.06 -8.83 -2.53
CA TYR A 114 -3.68 -7.69 -3.35
C TYR A 114 -2.18 -7.72 -3.68
N CYS A 115 -1.87 -7.61 -4.96
CA CYS A 115 -0.52 -7.52 -5.46
C CYS A 115 -0.46 -6.46 -6.56
N VAL A 116 0.48 -5.55 -6.48
CA VAL A 116 0.79 -4.61 -7.56
C VAL A 116 1.90 -5.22 -8.42
N PRO A 117 1.61 -5.76 -9.59
CA PRO A 117 2.66 -6.26 -10.46
C PRO A 117 3.43 -5.06 -11.05
N ARG A 118 4.74 -5.05 -10.84
CA ARG A 118 5.64 -4.10 -11.49
C ARG A 118 6.41 -4.82 -12.60
N PHE A 119 6.24 -4.36 -13.83
CA PHE A 119 6.97 -4.91 -14.96
C PHE A 119 8.41 -4.37 -15.00
N PRO A 120 9.39 -5.20 -15.38
CA PRO A 120 10.77 -4.74 -15.61
C PRO A 120 10.81 -3.55 -16.58
N GLU A 121 11.72 -2.61 -16.35
CA GLU A 121 11.85 -1.43 -17.22
C GLU A 121 12.17 -1.78 -18.68
N THR A 122 12.77 -2.94 -18.91
CA THR A 122 13.05 -3.49 -20.24
C THR A 122 11.80 -3.80 -21.08
N VAL A 123 10.62 -3.91 -20.45
CA VAL A 123 9.34 -4.15 -21.14
C VAL A 123 8.69 -2.84 -21.60
N LYS A 124 9.22 -1.68 -21.24
CA LYS A 124 8.75 -0.37 -21.68
C LYS A 124 9.09 -0.03 -23.13
N ASN A 125 9.49 -1.01 -23.95
CA ASN A 125 9.74 -0.76 -25.35
C ASN A 125 8.41 -0.71 -26.12
N PRO A 126 7.98 0.46 -26.65
CA PRO A 126 6.70 0.62 -27.32
C PRO A 126 6.57 -0.14 -28.64
N ALA A 127 7.60 -0.91 -29.05
CA ALA A 127 7.56 -1.69 -30.27
C ALA A 127 6.55 -2.86 -30.25
N PHE A 128 6.01 -3.23 -29.10
CA PHE A 128 5.02 -4.32 -28.97
C PHE A 128 3.57 -3.85 -28.91
N LEU A 129 3.31 -2.54 -29.03
CA LEU A 129 1.93 -2.01 -28.98
C LEU A 129 1.37 -1.63 -30.36
N ASN A 130 2.06 -1.99 -31.46
CA ASN A 130 1.65 -1.66 -32.84
C ASN A 130 1.47 -2.92 -33.70
N GLU A 131 0.85 -3.97 -33.19
CA GLU A 131 0.28 -5.03 -34.00
C GLU A 131 -1.18 -5.29 -33.65
#